data_e2f8dab985a4636ff5f34a84bb4e428e
#
_entry.id   e2f8dab985a4636ff5f34a84bb4e428e
#
_cell.length_a   1.000
_cell.length_b   1.000
_cell.length_c   1.000
_cell.angle_alpha   90.00
_cell.angle_beta   90.00
_cell.angle_gamma   90.00
#
_symmetry.space_group_name_H-M   'P 1'
#
loop_
_entity.id
_entity.type
_entity.pdbx_description
1 polymer ?
#
loop_
_entity_poly.entity_id
_entity_poly.type
_entity_poly.pdbx_seq_one_letter_code
_entity_poly.pdbx_strand_id
1 'polypeptide(L)'
;NLHTSIWYRIWSYVILYYHGEFKMKIYRDELLKILKEKSYKKGEFTLSSGRKTDHYVNCKTVTLDGRGLAIVSAMLAECVEEDSVSVAGLTLGADPLVSGVAMVSALNKGKLNGLIIRKESKGHGTDDYIEGPLPDKGSKVTVLEDVVTTGASSIKAVKRLRDAGYEVKRVVSIIDRQENEEADTAFKLAGLEFYSLFSLEEIANETNV
;
A
#
# COMPACT_ATOMS: atom_id res chain seq x y z
N ASN A 1 12.58 40.26 3.26
CA ASN A 1 12.21 39.09 4.09
C ASN A 1 11.80 37.84 3.34
N LEU A 2 12.03 37.77 2.02
CA LEU A 2 11.82 36.55 1.20
C LEU A 2 13.01 35.56 1.30
N HIS A 3 14.19 36.01 1.69
CA HIS A 3 15.40 35.18 1.79
C HIS A 3 15.39 34.17 2.96
N THR A 4 14.74 34.50 4.07
CA THR A 4 14.67 33.59 5.23
C THR A 4 13.76 32.39 5.01
N SER A 5 12.73 32.49 4.16
CA SER A 5 11.81 31.39 3.90
C SER A 5 12.41 30.29 3.01
N ILE A 6 13.34 30.65 2.10
CA ILE A 6 14.01 29.72 1.19
C ILE A 6 15.02 28.87 1.94
N TRP A 7 15.80 29.48 2.86
CA TRP A 7 16.76 28.74 3.67
C TRP A 7 16.10 27.78 4.66
N TYR A 8 14.95 28.15 5.23
CA TYR A 8 14.18 27.25 6.10
C TYR A 8 13.63 26.05 5.34
N ARG A 9 13.24 26.23 4.07
CA ARG A 9 12.78 25.13 3.19
C ARG A 9 13.94 24.22 2.78
N ILE A 10 15.10 24.78 2.48
CA ILE A 10 16.31 23.99 2.11
C ILE A 10 16.81 23.21 3.32
N TRP A 11 16.85 23.79 4.51
CA TRP A 11 17.25 23.10 5.74
C TRP A 11 16.27 22.00 6.14
N SER A 12 14.98 22.18 5.95
CA SER A 12 14.01 21.10 6.16
C SER A 12 14.18 19.95 5.17
N TYR A 13 14.59 20.23 3.92
CA TYR A 13 14.91 19.17 2.95
C TYR A 13 16.23 18.44 3.26
N VAL A 14 17.25 19.15 3.74
CA VAL A 14 18.56 18.54 4.09
C VAL A 14 18.44 17.70 5.37
N ILE A 15 17.69 18.13 6.37
CA ILE A 15 17.40 17.32 7.56
C ILE A 15 16.56 16.09 7.20
N LEU A 16 15.68 16.17 6.21
CA LEU A 16 14.90 15.04 5.69
C LEU A 16 15.76 13.97 5.02
N TYR A 17 16.89 14.35 4.42
CA TYR A 17 17.76 13.42 3.69
C TYR A 17 18.78 12.70 4.59
N TYR A 18 19.27 13.34 5.66
CA TYR A 18 20.31 12.78 6.55
C TYR A 18 19.78 11.88 7.68
N HIS A 19 18.44 11.76 7.85
CA HIS A 19 17.83 10.96 8.92
C HIS A 19 16.81 9.94 8.39
N GLY A 20 17.06 9.37 7.22
CA GLY A 20 16.11 8.43 6.57
C GLY A 20 15.65 7.31 7.49
N GLU A 21 16.57 6.57 8.10
CA GLU A 21 16.22 5.46 9.02
C GLU A 21 15.50 5.95 10.30
N PHE A 22 15.94 7.04 10.89
CA PHE A 22 15.33 7.59 12.09
C PHE A 22 13.91 8.13 11.82
N LYS A 23 13.72 8.79 10.68
CA LYS A 23 12.42 9.28 10.23
C LYS A 23 11.46 8.13 9.95
N MET A 24 11.92 7.07 9.30
CA MET A 24 11.11 5.89 9.01
C MET A 24 10.70 5.16 10.30
N LYS A 25 11.57 5.10 11.29
CA LYS A 25 11.22 4.57 12.62
C LYS A 25 10.12 5.39 13.29
N ILE A 26 10.24 6.72 13.30
CA ILE A 26 9.20 7.60 13.86
C ILE A 26 7.86 7.40 13.12
N TYR A 27 7.88 7.32 11.80
CA TYR A 27 6.68 7.07 11.01
C TYR A 27 6.06 5.71 11.32
N ARG A 28 6.89 4.68 11.48
CA ARG A 28 6.42 3.34 11.84
C ARG A 28 5.72 3.33 13.19
N ASP A 29 6.33 3.94 14.21
CA ASP A 29 5.77 4.00 15.56
C ASP A 29 4.46 4.82 15.60
N GLU A 30 4.43 5.96 14.92
CA GLU A 30 3.23 6.80 14.79
C GLU A 30 2.12 6.04 14.03
N LEU A 31 2.45 5.38 12.92
CA LEU A 31 1.48 4.64 12.12
C LEU A 31 0.90 3.46 12.89
N LEU A 32 1.75 2.71 13.61
CA LEU A 32 1.31 1.60 14.46
C LEU A 32 0.29 2.07 15.50
N LYS A 33 0.55 3.20 16.15
CA LYS A 33 -0.39 3.81 17.10
C LYS A 33 -1.71 4.18 16.43
N ILE A 34 -1.66 4.87 15.29
CA ILE A 34 -2.87 5.27 14.54
C ILE A 34 -3.68 4.05 14.07
N LEU A 35 -3.01 3.00 13.60
CA LEU A 35 -3.67 1.75 13.18
C LEU A 35 -4.37 1.06 14.36
N LYS A 36 -3.70 0.96 15.51
CA LYS A 36 -4.29 0.41 16.75
C LYS A 36 -5.54 1.16 17.18
N GLU A 37 -5.48 2.49 17.17
CA GLU A 37 -6.57 3.34 17.66
C GLU A 37 -7.75 3.42 16.70
N LYS A 38 -7.49 3.51 15.38
CA LYS A 38 -8.52 3.82 14.38
C LYS A 38 -8.96 2.62 13.53
N SER A 39 -8.06 1.67 13.27
CA SER A 39 -8.32 0.58 12.31
C SER A 39 -8.65 -0.75 12.94
N TYR A 40 -8.13 -1.03 14.13
CA TYR A 40 -8.24 -2.32 14.78
C TYR A 40 -9.37 -2.37 15.83
N LYS A 41 -10.07 -3.50 15.87
CA LYS A 41 -11.04 -3.81 16.93
C LYS A 41 -10.95 -5.28 17.31
N LYS A 42 -10.90 -5.56 18.60
CA LYS A 42 -11.02 -6.90 19.16
C LYS A 42 -12.49 -7.19 19.49
N GLY A 43 -12.98 -8.37 19.13
CA GLY A 43 -14.37 -8.79 19.39
C GLY A 43 -14.77 -9.91 18.42
N GLU A 44 -15.97 -10.43 18.55
CA GLU A 44 -16.48 -11.45 17.62
C GLU A 44 -16.99 -10.79 16.33
N PHE A 45 -16.39 -11.15 15.20
CA PHE A 45 -16.76 -10.66 13.87
C PHE A 45 -16.97 -11.82 12.91
N THR A 46 -17.84 -11.61 11.93
CA THR A 46 -18.00 -12.51 10.79
C THR A 46 -17.49 -11.81 9.53
N LEU A 47 -16.50 -12.40 8.88
CA LEU A 47 -15.94 -11.89 7.61
C LEU A 47 -16.93 -12.09 6.45
N SER A 48 -16.71 -11.39 5.34
CA SER A 48 -17.50 -11.57 4.11
C SER A 48 -17.47 -13.01 3.56
N SER A 49 -16.43 -13.78 3.90
CA SER A 49 -16.31 -15.21 3.60
C SER A 49 -17.20 -16.11 4.50
N GLY A 50 -17.87 -15.55 5.53
CA GLY A 50 -18.61 -16.29 6.55
C GLY A 50 -17.73 -16.82 7.71
N ARG A 51 -16.41 -16.67 7.63
CA ARG A 51 -15.48 -17.10 8.69
C ARG A 51 -15.57 -16.18 9.90
N LYS A 52 -15.61 -16.75 11.11
CA LYS A 52 -15.55 -16.01 12.38
C LYS A 52 -14.10 -15.65 12.72
N THR A 53 -13.92 -14.51 13.34
CA THR A 53 -12.61 -14.02 13.80
C THR A 53 -12.79 -13.10 14.99
N ASP A 54 -11.79 -13.06 15.87
CA ASP A 54 -11.75 -12.16 17.02
C ASP A 54 -11.14 -10.79 16.69
N HIS A 55 -10.71 -10.62 15.45
CA HIS A 55 -9.99 -9.45 15.00
C HIS A 55 -10.68 -8.82 13.80
N TYR A 56 -10.99 -7.54 13.88
CA TYR A 56 -11.48 -6.74 12.76
C TYR A 56 -10.48 -5.64 12.44
N VAL A 57 -10.15 -5.51 11.15
CA VAL A 57 -9.26 -4.46 10.65
C VAL A 57 -9.94 -3.71 9.51
N ASN A 58 -9.94 -2.38 9.60
CA ASN A 58 -10.42 -1.50 8.53
C ASN A 58 -9.42 -0.35 8.30
N CYS A 59 -8.50 -0.53 7.37
CA CYS A 59 -7.47 0.46 7.06
C CYS A 59 -8.02 1.76 6.47
N LYS A 60 -9.24 1.78 5.93
CA LYS A 60 -9.85 2.98 5.34
C LYS A 60 -10.02 4.13 6.32
N THR A 61 -10.15 3.83 7.62
CA THR A 61 -10.18 4.85 8.68
C THR A 61 -8.85 5.59 8.84
N VAL A 62 -7.74 5.01 8.33
CA VAL A 62 -6.40 5.60 8.33
C VAL A 62 -6.02 6.08 6.94
N THR A 63 -6.29 5.31 5.90
CA THR A 63 -5.92 5.66 4.52
C THR A 63 -6.74 6.81 3.94
N LEU A 64 -7.87 7.16 4.56
CA LEU A 64 -8.67 8.34 4.24
C LEU A 64 -8.51 9.48 5.27
N ASP A 65 -7.68 9.27 6.31
CA ASP A 65 -7.21 10.33 7.20
C ASP A 65 -5.96 10.98 6.60
N GLY A 66 -5.91 12.32 6.52
CA GLY A 66 -4.83 13.01 5.83
C GLY A 66 -3.44 12.73 6.39
N ARG A 67 -3.30 12.65 7.73
CA ARG A 67 -2.00 12.33 8.37
C ARG A 67 -1.66 10.85 8.19
N GLY A 68 -2.64 9.97 8.39
CA GLY A 68 -2.49 8.53 8.20
C GLY A 68 -2.07 8.19 6.77
N LEU A 69 -2.75 8.76 5.76
CA LEU A 69 -2.40 8.58 4.36
C LEU A 69 -0.99 9.06 4.03
N ALA A 70 -0.59 10.24 4.55
CA ALA A 70 0.74 10.77 4.29
C ALA A 70 1.86 9.84 4.79
N ILE A 71 1.71 9.28 6.00
CA ILE A 71 2.69 8.36 6.59
C ILE A 71 2.69 7.02 5.85
N VAL A 72 1.51 6.42 5.65
CA VAL A 72 1.36 5.16 4.91
C VAL A 72 1.99 5.26 3.52
N SER A 73 1.68 6.32 2.79
CA SER A 73 2.19 6.51 1.43
C SER A 73 3.72 6.65 1.39
N ALA A 74 4.31 7.38 2.35
CA ALA A 74 5.75 7.49 2.46
C ALA A 74 6.42 6.14 2.74
N MET A 75 5.84 5.34 3.65
CA MET A 75 6.37 4.02 4.00
C MET A 75 6.21 3.00 2.87
N LEU A 76 5.06 2.98 2.21
CA LEU A 76 4.84 2.08 1.07
C LEU A 76 5.74 2.43 -0.12
N ALA A 77 6.01 3.72 -0.35
CA ALA A 77 6.90 4.15 -1.43
C ALA A 77 8.31 3.55 -1.32
N GLU A 78 8.84 3.37 -0.10
CA GLU A 78 10.14 2.72 0.15
C GLU A 78 10.13 1.21 -0.14
N CYS A 79 8.94 0.59 -0.18
CA CYS A 79 8.79 -0.84 -0.46
C CYS A 79 8.49 -1.13 -1.94
N VAL A 80 8.25 -0.12 -2.76
CA VAL A 80 8.03 -0.27 -4.20
C VAL A 80 9.29 -0.83 -4.85
N GLU A 81 9.14 -1.75 -5.81
CA GLU A 81 10.26 -2.28 -6.59
C GLU A 81 10.94 -1.14 -7.37
N GLU A 82 12.28 -1.06 -7.31
CA GLU A 82 13.07 0.09 -7.80
C GLU A 82 12.78 0.44 -9.28
N ASP A 83 12.60 -0.57 -10.11
CA ASP A 83 12.33 -0.40 -11.54
C ASP A 83 10.84 -0.21 -11.88
N SER A 84 9.95 -0.15 -10.89
CA SER A 84 8.53 0.07 -11.15
C SER A 84 8.30 1.47 -11.68
N VAL A 85 7.51 1.57 -12.74
CA VAL A 85 7.06 2.86 -13.30
C VAL A 85 5.67 3.25 -12.82
N SER A 86 4.96 2.30 -12.23
CA SER A 86 3.62 2.51 -11.66
C SER A 86 3.41 1.66 -10.42
N VAL A 87 2.49 2.13 -9.57
CA VAL A 87 1.87 1.33 -8.52
C VAL A 87 0.41 1.09 -8.87
N ALA A 88 -0.12 -0.07 -8.52
CA ALA A 88 -1.49 -0.44 -8.84
C ALA A 88 -2.19 -1.13 -7.68
N GLY A 89 -3.51 -1.15 -7.65
CA GLY A 89 -4.24 -1.90 -6.64
C GLY A 89 -5.71 -2.08 -6.96
N LEU A 90 -6.34 -3.10 -6.36
CA LEU A 90 -7.75 -3.38 -6.57
C LEU A 90 -8.62 -2.39 -5.78
N THR A 91 -9.58 -1.76 -6.47
CA THR A 91 -10.53 -0.86 -5.82
C THR A 91 -11.34 -1.63 -4.74
N LEU A 92 -11.72 -1.06 -3.62
CA LEU A 92 -11.66 0.30 -3.13
C LEU A 92 -10.49 0.52 -2.16
N GLY A 93 -9.99 -0.54 -1.50
CA GLY A 93 -9.01 -0.46 -0.41
C GLY A 93 -7.68 0.15 -0.84
N ALA A 94 -7.23 -0.17 -2.05
CA ALA A 94 -5.96 0.31 -2.58
C ALA A 94 -6.03 1.71 -3.22
N ASP A 95 -7.20 2.26 -3.53
CA ASP A 95 -7.31 3.53 -4.26
C ASP A 95 -6.58 4.70 -3.57
N PRO A 96 -6.73 4.92 -2.24
CA PRO A 96 -5.99 5.96 -1.55
C PRO A 96 -4.48 5.70 -1.55
N LEU A 97 -4.06 4.44 -1.45
CA LEU A 97 -2.65 4.05 -1.41
C LEU A 97 -1.95 4.33 -2.73
N VAL A 98 -2.58 3.93 -3.83
CA VAL A 98 -2.09 4.16 -5.19
C VAL A 98 -1.92 5.66 -5.45
N SER A 99 -2.93 6.45 -5.13
CA SER A 99 -2.90 7.91 -5.30
C SER A 99 -1.85 8.55 -4.39
N GLY A 100 -1.78 8.13 -3.13
CA GLY A 100 -0.85 8.67 -2.14
C GLY A 100 0.61 8.36 -2.47
N VAL A 101 0.93 7.12 -2.87
CA VAL A 101 2.29 6.72 -3.25
C VAL A 101 2.74 7.43 -4.52
N ALA A 102 1.88 7.54 -5.54
CA ALA A 102 2.20 8.30 -6.75
C ALA A 102 2.48 9.78 -6.43
N MET A 103 1.68 10.40 -5.56
CA MET A 103 1.89 11.77 -5.11
C MET A 103 3.23 11.93 -4.35
N VAL A 104 3.52 11.03 -3.39
CA VAL A 104 4.78 11.05 -2.64
C VAL A 104 5.98 10.89 -3.57
N SER A 105 5.90 9.97 -4.53
CA SER A 105 6.94 9.80 -5.56
C SER A 105 7.18 11.10 -6.32
N ALA A 106 6.12 11.74 -6.83
CA ALA A 106 6.24 12.99 -7.59
C ALA A 106 6.85 14.14 -6.76
N LEU A 107 6.47 14.26 -5.48
CA LEU A 107 7.05 15.27 -4.56
C LEU A 107 8.55 15.03 -4.31
N ASN A 108 9.01 13.79 -4.38
CA ASN A 108 10.42 13.40 -4.26
C ASN A 108 11.13 13.27 -5.62
N LYS A 109 10.61 13.88 -6.67
CA LYS A 109 11.14 13.86 -8.05
C LYS A 109 11.16 12.47 -8.70
N GLY A 110 10.45 11.51 -8.15
CA GLY A 110 10.21 10.21 -8.75
C GLY A 110 9.17 10.31 -9.88
N LYS A 111 8.95 9.17 -10.56
CA LYS A 111 8.10 9.11 -11.77
C LYS A 111 6.99 8.04 -11.66
N LEU A 112 6.69 7.55 -10.45
CA LEU A 112 5.64 6.55 -10.28
C LEU A 112 4.27 7.14 -10.63
N ASN A 113 3.53 6.42 -11.48
CA ASN A 113 2.13 6.69 -11.74
C ASN A 113 1.22 5.75 -10.94
N GLY A 114 -0.06 6.09 -10.80
CA GLY A 114 -1.06 5.27 -10.13
C GLY A 114 -2.00 4.61 -11.13
N LEU A 115 -2.28 3.31 -10.94
CA LEU A 115 -3.25 2.54 -11.72
C LEU A 115 -4.30 1.94 -10.77
N ILE A 116 -5.57 2.23 -10.99
CA ILE A 116 -6.67 1.63 -10.24
C ILE A 116 -7.18 0.39 -10.99
N ILE A 117 -7.23 -0.73 -10.31
CA ILE A 117 -7.76 -1.97 -10.87
C ILE A 117 -9.21 -2.13 -10.45
N ARG A 118 -10.12 -2.07 -11.41
CA ARG A 118 -11.57 -2.19 -11.19
C ARG A 118 -11.95 -3.63 -10.86
N LYS A 119 -13.01 -3.82 -10.09
CA LYS A 119 -13.59 -5.16 -9.82
C LYS A 119 -14.31 -5.74 -11.04
N GLU A 120 -14.88 -4.86 -11.88
CA GLU A 120 -15.65 -5.21 -13.06
C GLU A 120 -15.13 -4.50 -14.29
N SER A 121 -15.33 -5.11 -15.47
CA SER A 121 -14.96 -4.55 -16.77
C SER A 121 -15.77 -3.31 -17.10
N LYS A 122 -15.18 -2.40 -17.88
CA LYS A 122 -15.92 -1.30 -18.54
C LYS A 122 -16.75 -1.76 -19.72
N GLY A 123 -16.50 -2.98 -20.23
CA GLY A 123 -17.16 -3.54 -21.39
C GLY A 123 -16.54 -3.22 -22.74
N HIS A 124 -15.45 -2.46 -22.80
CA HIS A 124 -14.82 -2.05 -24.05
C HIS A 124 -13.29 -1.92 -23.94
N GLY A 125 -12.53 -2.62 -24.79
CA GLY A 125 -11.07 -2.49 -24.96
C GLY A 125 -10.22 -3.53 -24.21
N THR A 126 -8.91 -3.53 -24.44
CA THR A 126 -7.96 -4.51 -23.90
C THR A 126 -7.57 -4.23 -22.44
N ASP A 127 -7.73 -2.99 -21.98
CA ASP A 127 -7.40 -2.56 -20.63
C ASP A 127 -8.66 -2.24 -19.80
N ASP A 128 -9.74 -2.98 -20.02
CA ASP A 128 -11.09 -2.78 -19.46
C ASP A 128 -11.17 -2.68 -17.93
N TYR A 129 -10.15 -3.22 -17.26
CA TYR A 129 -10.10 -3.26 -15.80
C TYR A 129 -9.15 -2.22 -15.21
N ILE A 130 -8.42 -1.45 -16.02
CA ILE A 130 -7.35 -0.57 -15.55
C ILE A 130 -7.70 0.89 -15.82
N GLU A 131 -7.60 1.72 -14.79
CA GLU A 131 -7.75 3.17 -14.84
C GLU A 131 -6.42 3.83 -14.54
N GLY A 132 -6.12 4.93 -15.22
CA GLY A 132 -4.94 5.75 -14.97
C GLY A 132 -4.05 5.92 -16.21
N PRO A 133 -2.87 6.55 -16.06
CA PRO A 133 -1.92 6.75 -17.15
C PRO A 133 -1.18 5.42 -17.42
N LEU A 134 -1.66 4.70 -18.45
CA LEU A 134 -1.13 3.39 -18.83
C LEU A 134 0.33 3.52 -19.29
N PRO A 135 1.29 2.79 -18.69
CA PRO A 135 2.66 2.76 -19.17
C PRO A 135 2.80 1.85 -20.40
N ASP A 136 3.98 1.87 -21.02
CA ASP A 136 4.30 0.97 -22.13
C ASP A 136 4.18 -0.52 -21.69
N LYS A 137 3.73 -1.39 -22.60
CA LYS A 137 3.66 -2.83 -22.33
C LYS A 137 5.05 -3.38 -21.99
N GLY A 138 5.11 -4.33 -21.06
CA GLY A 138 6.36 -4.84 -20.50
C GLY A 138 6.89 -4.02 -19.32
N SER A 139 6.30 -2.87 -19.01
CA SER A 139 6.70 -2.08 -17.84
C SER A 139 6.39 -2.82 -16.53
N LYS A 140 7.26 -2.59 -15.52
CA LYS A 140 7.08 -3.12 -14.18
C LYS A 140 6.09 -2.30 -13.36
N VAL A 141 5.23 -3.00 -12.64
CA VAL A 141 4.21 -2.42 -11.76
C VAL A 141 4.23 -3.15 -10.42
N THR A 142 4.32 -2.40 -9.32
CA THR A 142 4.15 -2.93 -7.96
C THR A 142 2.68 -2.86 -7.53
N VAL A 143 2.14 -3.94 -6.98
CA VAL A 143 0.76 -3.98 -6.48
C VAL A 143 0.72 -3.58 -5.02
N LEU A 144 -0.22 -2.70 -4.67
CA LEU A 144 -0.51 -2.25 -3.31
C LEU A 144 -1.84 -2.82 -2.83
N GLU A 145 -1.91 -3.16 -1.54
CA GLU A 145 -3.12 -3.64 -0.87
C GLU A 145 -3.23 -3.02 0.53
N ASP A 146 -4.43 -2.82 1.04
CA ASP A 146 -4.61 -2.34 2.41
C ASP A 146 -4.43 -3.48 3.43
N VAL A 147 -5.11 -4.60 3.25
CA VAL A 147 -5.03 -5.77 4.13
C VAL A 147 -4.98 -7.05 3.32
N VAL A 148 -3.95 -7.84 3.52
CA VAL A 148 -3.83 -9.18 2.92
C VAL A 148 -4.31 -10.24 3.92
N THR A 149 -5.30 -11.06 3.53
CA THR A 149 -5.74 -12.23 4.29
C THR A 149 -5.43 -13.51 3.50
N THR A 150 -6.11 -13.73 2.40
CA THR A 150 -5.89 -14.88 1.49
C THR A 150 -5.08 -14.50 0.25
N GLY A 151 -4.81 -13.22 0.04
CA GLY A 151 -4.15 -12.70 -1.15
C GLY A 151 -5.04 -12.65 -2.41
N ALA A 152 -6.30 -13.09 -2.33
CA ALA A 152 -7.16 -13.22 -3.52
C ALA A 152 -7.37 -11.90 -4.29
N SER A 153 -7.51 -10.76 -3.58
CA SER A 153 -7.64 -9.43 -4.20
C SER A 153 -6.39 -9.05 -4.95
N SER A 154 -5.23 -9.21 -4.32
CA SER A 154 -3.92 -8.91 -4.90
C SER A 154 -3.63 -9.80 -6.10
N ILE A 155 -3.88 -11.12 -6.02
CA ILE A 155 -3.74 -12.06 -7.14
C ILE A 155 -4.65 -11.65 -8.31
N LYS A 156 -5.88 -11.21 -8.03
CA LYS A 156 -6.80 -10.73 -9.07
C LYS A 156 -6.25 -9.47 -9.75
N ALA A 157 -5.69 -8.53 -9.00
CA ALA A 157 -5.04 -7.34 -9.56
C ALA A 157 -3.82 -7.70 -10.41
N VAL A 158 -2.93 -8.56 -9.88
CA VAL A 158 -1.75 -9.07 -10.59
C VAL A 158 -2.14 -9.73 -11.92
N LYS A 159 -3.14 -10.63 -11.88
CA LYS A 159 -3.60 -11.31 -13.10
C LYS A 159 -4.04 -10.30 -14.16
N ARG A 160 -4.85 -9.29 -13.80
CA ARG A 160 -5.33 -8.27 -14.75
C ARG A 160 -4.20 -7.44 -15.34
N LEU A 161 -3.22 -7.07 -14.52
CA LEU A 161 -2.03 -6.35 -14.98
C LEU A 161 -1.19 -7.20 -15.93
N ARG A 162 -0.97 -8.48 -15.61
CA ARG A 162 -0.22 -9.41 -16.47
C ARG A 162 -0.97 -9.71 -17.77
N ASP A 163 -2.28 -9.90 -17.72
CA ASP A 163 -3.15 -10.09 -18.90
C ASP A 163 -3.11 -8.84 -19.81
N ALA A 164 -2.94 -7.66 -19.23
CA ALA A 164 -2.75 -6.40 -19.94
C ALA A 164 -1.31 -6.18 -20.44
N GLY A 165 -0.38 -7.11 -20.19
CA GLY A 165 1.00 -7.06 -20.70
C GLY A 165 2.00 -6.35 -19.81
N TYR A 166 1.71 -6.14 -18.51
CA TYR A 166 2.63 -5.57 -17.54
C TYR A 166 3.37 -6.65 -16.74
N GLU A 167 4.59 -6.33 -16.32
CA GLU A 167 5.37 -7.19 -15.43
C GLU A 167 5.03 -6.86 -13.97
N VAL A 168 4.65 -7.87 -13.19
CA VAL A 168 4.35 -7.71 -11.77
C VAL A 168 5.08 -8.80 -10.99
N LYS A 169 5.97 -8.40 -10.09
CA LYS A 169 6.76 -9.30 -9.24
C LYS A 169 6.53 -9.06 -7.76
N ARG A 170 5.97 -7.91 -7.37
CA ARG A 170 5.86 -7.51 -5.97
C ARG A 170 4.46 -7.07 -5.59
N VAL A 171 4.03 -7.53 -4.40
CA VAL A 171 2.85 -7.06 -3.69
C VAL A 171 3.30 -6.45 -2.36
N VAL A 172 2.79 -5.27 -2.03
CA VAL A 172 3.07 -4.59 -0.76
C VAL A 172 1.75 -4.25 -0.08
N SER A 173 1.61 -4.59 1.21
CA SER A 173 0.41 -4.25 1.99
C SER A 173 0.74 -3.41 3.22
N ILE A 174 -0.30 -2.78 3.79
CA ILE A 174 -0.18 -2.14 5.10
C ILE A 174 -0.15 -3.23 6.17
N ILE A 175 -1.09 -4.18 6.10
CA ILE A 175 -1.27 -5.21 7.14
C ILE A 175 -1.29 -6.59 6.50
N ASP A 176 -0.43 -7.46 7.03
CA ASP A 176 -0.53 -8.89 6.85
C ASP A 176 -1.44 -9.46 7.95
N ARG A 177 -2.57 -10.04 7.51
CA ARG A 177 -3.60 -10.63 8.36
C ARG A 177 -3.77 -12.12 8.08
N GLN A 178 -2.74 -12.80 7.62
CA GLN A 178 -2.80 -14.22 7.37
C GLN A 178 -2.92 -15.00 8.70
N GLU A 179 -3.74 -16.02 8.71
CA GLU A 179 -3.85 -16.94 9.82
C GLU A 179 -3.05 -18.23 9.57
N ASN A 180 -2.84 -18.62 8.30
CA ASN A 180 -2.29 -19.93 7.91
C ASN A 180 -1.36 -19.85 6.70
N GLU A 181 -0.60 -18.78 6.50
CA GLU A 181 0.32 -18.60 5.36
C GLU A 181 -0.37 -18.84 3.97
N GLU A 182 -1.68 -18.62 3.91
CA GLU A 182 -2.49 -18.91 2.71
C GLU A 182 -2.12 -17.96 1.57
N ALA A 183 -1.92 -16.67 1.89
CA ALA A 183 -1.50 -15.69 0.90
C ALA A 183 -0.05 -15.90 0.47
N ASP A 184 0.86 -16.25 1.39
CA ASP A 184 2.25 -16.53 1.07
C ASP A 184 2.37 -17.69 0.08
N THR A 185 1.57 -18.75 0.30
CA THR A 185 1.49 -19.87 -0.64
C THR A 185 0.96 -19.41 -1.99
N ALA A 186 -0.10 -18.61 -2.04
CA ALA A 186 -0.68 -18.10 -3.29
C ALA A 186 0.31 -17.18 -4.03
N PHE A 187 0.99 -16.29 -3.31
CA PHE A 187 2.00 -15.39 -3.89
C PHE A 187 3.21 -16.15 -4.42
N LYS A 188 3.72 -17.13 -3.67
CA LYS A 188 4.82 -17.99 -4.10
C LYS A 188 4.48 -18.76 -5.38
N LEU A 189 3.29 -19.35 -5.45
CA LEU A 189 2.81 -20.05 -6.65
C LEU A 189 2.67 -19.09 -7.85
N ALA A 190 2.33 -17.84 -7.61
CA ALA A 190 2.24 -16.81 -8.64
C ALA A 190 3.59 -16.15 -9.00
N GLY A 191 4.71 -16.56 -8.35
CA GLY A 191 6.04 -15.96 -8.54
C GLY A 191 6.11 -14.52 -8.10
N LEU A 192 5.51 -14.20 -6.93
CA LEU A 192 5.43 -12.87 -6.36
C LEU A 192 6.22 -12.81 -5.05
N GLU A 193 6.91 -11.68 -4.85
CA GLU A 193 7.42 -11.25 -3.56
C GLU A 193 6.30 -10.54 -2.79
N PHE A 194 6.18 -10.80 -1.49
CA PHE A 194 5.22 -10.14 -0.63
C PHE A 194 5.91 -9.44 0.55
N TYR A 195 5.52 -8.20 0.79
CA TYR A 195 5.96 -7.38 1.91
C TYR A 195 4.76 -6.73 2.58
N SER A 196 4.79 -6.63 3.91
CA SER A 196 3.81 -5.86 4.68
C SER A 196 4.51 -4.89 5.63
N LEU A 197 3.88 -3.76 5.91
CA LEU A 197 4.39 -2.80 6.90
C LEU A 197 4.22 -3.34 8.32
N PHE A 198 3.12 -4.05 8.59
CA PHE A 198 2.79 -4.62 9.90
C PHE A 198 2.13 -5.99 9.75
N SER A 199 2.32 -6.84 10.76
CA SER A 199 1.49 -8.03 10.95
C SER A 199 0.25 -7.70 11.80
N LEU A 200 -0.79 -8.56 11.72
CA LEU A 200 -1.94 -8.47 12.62
C LEU A 200 -1.51 -8.60 14.09
N GLU A 201 -0.54 -9.44 14.37
CA GLU A 201 -0.02 -9.66 15.72
C GLU A 201 0.57 -8.37 16.31
N GLU A 202 1.38 -7.63 15.55
CA GLU A 202 1.94 -6.34 16.00
C GLU A 202 0.85 -5.32 16.35
N ILE A 203 -0.28 -5.35 15.61
CA ILE A 203 -1.39 -4.42 15.84
C ILE A 203 -2.26 -4.89 17.00
N ALA A 204 -2.47 -6.20 17.15
CA ALA A 204 -3.31 -6.79 18.19
C ALA A 204 -2.64 -6.81 19.57
N ASN A 205 -1.29 -6.85 19.62
CA ASN A 205 -0.56 -6.86 20.88
C ASN A 205 -0.76 -5.54 21.62
N GLU A 206 -1.29 -5.63 22.84
CA GLU A 206 -1.32 -4.52 23.79
C GLU A 206 0.13 -4.15 24.11
N THR A 207 0.57 -2.99 23.68
CA THR A 207 1.80 -2.40 24.23
C THR A 207 1.48 -2.04 25.68
N ASN A 208 2.04 -2.77 26.63
CA ASN A 208 2.12 -2.30 28.01
C ASN A 208 2.91 -0.98 27.96
N VAL A 209 2.21 0.15 27.98
CA VAL A 209 2.76 1.48 28.22
C VAL A 209 2.64 1.78 29.69
#